data_e7e670fd94f9461402e402236469aab2
#
_entry.id   e7e670fd94f9461402e402236469aab2
#
_cell.length_a   1.000
_cell.length_b   1.000
_cell.length_c   1.000
_cell.angle_alpha   90.00
_cell.angle_beta   90.00
_cell.angle_gamma   90.00
#
_symmetry.space_group_name_H-M   'P 1'
#
loop_
_entity.id
_entity.type
_entity.pdbx_description
1 polymer ?
#
loop_
_entity_poly.entity_id
_entity_poly.type
_entity_poly.pdbx_seq_one_letter_code
_entity_poly.pdbx_strand_id
1 'polypeptide(L)'
;MRAHLLLAGVAALSGCASLRHEPETISVELPATPAEWAEGQLAEVPPVGNWVSAFNDPIMEELIAEALENNPGIQAANARVDAARATAAATYGRSLPSLSASGSATGTSSAFDNNSGGITRTDSLGYRIGLNASWEADLWGRIGAGLSAADADLVASEADFAASRLSLAANTAIAWISLSDAVRQEALAE
;
A
#
# COMPACT_ATOMS: atom_id res chain seq x y z
N MET A 1 -8.20 -50.21 -20.71
CA MET A 1 -7.11 -49.24 -20.86
C MET A 1 -7.51 -47.76 -20.70
N ARG A 2 -8.73 -47.33 -21.07
CA ARG A 2 -9.12 -45.90 -20.94
C ARG A 2 -9.45 -45.43 -19.52
N ALA A 3 -9.90 -46.32 -18.62
CA ALA A 3 -10.23 -45.97 -17.23
C ALA A 3 -9.00 -45.72 -16.34
N HIS A 4 -7.89 -46.38 -16.58
CA HIS A 4 -6.67 -46.22 -15.83
C HIS A 4 -5.93 -44.91 -16.14
N LEU A 5 -6.08 -44.34 -17.34
CA LEU A 5 -5.53 -43.05 -17.75
C LEU A 5 -6.25 -41.89 -17.06
N LEU A 6 -7.56 -42.01 -16.82
CA LEU A 6 -8.32 -40.96 -16.10
C LEU A 6 -7.98 -40.95 -14.60
N LEU A 7 -7.76 -42.12 -13.97
CA LEU A 7 -7.35 -42.18 -12.57
C LEU A 7 -5.94 -41.59 -12.36
N ALA A 8 -5.00 -41.81 -13.27
CA ALA A 8 -3.66 -41.27 -13.20
C ALA A 8 -3.64 -39.73 -13.35
N GLY A 9 -4.54 -39.16 -14.16
CA GLY A 9 -4.71 -37.72 -14.32
C GLY A 9 -5.24 -37.01 -13.07
N VAL A 10 -6.18 -37.66 -12.34
CA VAL A 10 -6.74 -37.11 -11.10
C VAL A 10 -5.72 -37.16 -9.95
N ALA A 11 -4.88 -38.20 -9.88
CA ALA A 11 -3.83 -38.31 -8.86
C ALA A 11 -2.69 -37.30 -9.06
N ALA A 12 -2.41 -36.88 -10.29
CA ALA A 12 -1.41 -35.84 -10.57
C ALA A 12 -1.85 -34.41 -10.17
N LEU A 13 -3.16 -34.14 -10.19
CA LEU A 13 -3.74 -32.85 -9.80
C LEU A 13 -3.79 -32.66 -8.26
N SER A 14 -3.88 -33.74 -7.49
CA SER A 14 -3.91 -33.65 -6.02
C SER A 14 -2.54 -33.35 -5.39
N GLY A 15 -1.44 -33.57 -6.10
CA GLY A 15 -0.09 -33.25 -5.62
C GLY A 15 0.24 -31.75 -5.60
N CYS A 16 -0.46 -30.93 -6.37
CA CYS A 16 -0.18 -29.48 -6.43
C CYS A 16 -0.82 -28.67 -5.29
N ALA A 17 -1.78 -29.25 -4.57
CA ALA A 17 -2.44 -28.57 -3.46
C ALA A 17 -1.56 -28.46 -2.20
N SER A 18 -0.51 -29.27 -2.09
CA SER A 18 0.41 -29.29 -0.95
C SER A 18 1.58 -28.29 -1.04
N LEU A 19 1.65 -27.49 -2.12
CA LEU A 19 2.68 -26.45 -2.29
C LEU A 19 2.26 -25.06 -1.77
N ARG A 20 1.16 -24.95 -1.06
CA ARG A 20 0.90 -23.75 -0.26
C ARG A 20 1.91 -23.75 0.88
N HIS A 21 2.98 -23.01 0.68
CA HIS A 21 3.92 -22.68 1.73
C HIS A 21 3.17 -21.71 2.69
N GLU A 22 2.59 -22.25 3.77
CA GLU A 22 2.21 -21.38 4.88
C GLU A 22 3.50 -20.75 5.40
N PRO A 23 3.53 -19.40 5.53
CA PRO A 23 4.72 -18.76 6.10
C PRO A 23 4.91 -19.36 7.50
N GLU A 24 6.07 -19.99 7.70
CA GLU A 24 6.48 -20.50 8.99
C GLU A 24 6.47 -19.31 9.98
N THR A 25 5.53 -19.34 10.92
CA THR A 25 5.52 -18.35 11.99
C THR A 25 6.74 -18.60 12.84
N ILE A 26 7.78 -17.81 12.63
CA ILE A 26 8.97 -17.84 13.50
C ILE A 26 8.50 -17.37 14.88
N SER A 27 8.24 -18.30 15.78
CA SER A 27 8.02 -17.98 17.18
C SER A 27 9.38 -17.59 17.79
N VAL A 28 9.61 -16.29 17.88
CA VAL A 28 10.75 -15.77 18.63
C VAL A 28 10.39 -15.96 20.11
N GLU A 29 11.09 -16.85 20.79
CA GLU A 29 10.99 -17.01 22.24
C GLU A 29 11.59 -15.75 22.86
N LEU A 30 10.71 -14.80 23.23
CA LEU A 30 11.14 -13.59 23.91
C LEU A 30 11.57 -13.96 25.35
N PRO A 31 12.64 -13.36 25.87
CA PRO A 31 13.00 -13.51 27.28
C PRO A 31 11.79 -13.21 28.17
N ALA A 32 11.57 -14.03 29.19
CA ALA A 32 10.49 -13.79 30.13
C ALA A 32 10.64 -12.39 30.74
N THR A 33 9.64 -11.53 30.51
CA THR A 33 9.60 -10.23 31.18
C THR A 33 9.50 -10.44 32.68
N PRO A 34 10.28 -9.71 33.50
CA PRO A 34 10.15 -9.76 34.93
C PRO A 34 8.70 -9.50 35.37
N ALA A 35 8.18 -10.26 36.31
CA ALA A 35 6.81 -10.07 36.83
C ALA A 35 6.63 -8.72 37.51
N GLU A 36 7.72 -8.15 38.03
CA GLU A 36 7.76 -6.84 38.69
C GLU A 36 9.04 -6.12 38.24
N TRP A 37 8.92 -4.85 37.89
CA TRP A 37 10.06 -3.97 37.66
C TRP A 37 10.60 -3.45 38.99
N ALA A 38 11.93 -3.26 39.10
CA ALA A 38 12.59 -2.85 40.34
C ALA A 38 12.09 -1.51 40.94
N GLU A 39 11.43 -0.68 40.13
CA GLU A 39 10.96 0.66 40.52
C GLU A 39 9.46 0.74 40.83
N GLY A 40 8.84 -0.37 41.22
CA GLY A 40 7.46 -0.37 41.71
C GLY A 40 6.39 -0.36 40.60
N GLN A 41 5.14 -0.41 40.99
CA GLN A 41 4.00 -0.34 40.10
C GLN A 41 4.02 0.99 39.33
N LEU A 42 4.31 0.93 38.07
CA LEU A 42 4.03 2.06 37.18
C LEU A 42 2.54 2.37 37.33
N ALA A 43 2.22 3.60 37.72
CA ALA A 43 0.87 4.12 37.61
C ALA A 43 0.33 3.76 36.22
N GLU A 44 -0.94 3.35 36.19
CA GLU A 44 -1.64 2.94 34.97
C GLU A 44 -1.15 3.73 33.75
N VAL A 45 -0.41 3.05 32.85
CA VAL A 45 0.17 3.70 31.66
C VAL A 45 -1.00 4.27 30.87
N PRO A 46 -1.08 5.60 30.68
CA PRO A 46 -2.16 6.18 29.89
C PRO A 46 -2.20 5.50 28.53
N PRO A 47 -3.38 5.24 27.96
CA PRO A 47 -3.46 4.66 26.62
C PRO A 47 -2.64 5.52 25.66
N VAL A 48 -1.84 4.87 24.80
CA VAL A 48 -0.82 5.47 23.91
C VAL A 48 -1.33 6.69 23.09
N GLY A 49 -2.66 6.89 23.03
CA GLY A 49 -3.30 7.98 22.30
C GLY A 49 -3.35 9.32 23.02
N ASN A 50 -3.14 9.40 24.33
CA ASN A 50 -3.34 10.65 25.11
C ASN A 50 -2.21 10.94 26.12
N TRP A 51 -0.98 10.50 25.84
CA TRP A 51 0.17 10.68 26.72
C TRP A 51 0.51 12.17 26.99
N VAL A 52 0.19 13.06 26.05
CA VAL A 52 0.49 14.50 26.16
C VAL A 52 -0.27 15.12 27.32
N SER A 53 -1.54 14.77 27.51
CA SER A 53 -2.36 15.32 28.60
C SER A 53 -1.88 14.93 30.00
N ALA A 54 -1.07 13.87 30.11
CA ALA A 54 -0.48 13.47 31.40
C ALA A 54 0.52 14.51 31.96
N PHE A 55 1.03 15.41 31.11
CA PHE A 55 1.92 16.51 31.55
C PHE A 55 1.17 17.69 32.17
N ASN A 56 -0.15 17.76 32.00
CA ASN A 56 -0.98 18.89 32.49
C ASN A 56 -0.45 20.27 32.06
N ASP A 57 0.12 20.37 30.85
CA ASP A 57 0.65 21.58 30.26
C ASP A 57 -0.14 21.96 28.99
N PRO A 58 -1.10 22.90 29.09
CA PRO A 58 -1.96 23.26 27.98
C PRO A 58 -1.18 23.95 26.83
N ILE A 59 -0.06 24.62 27.14
CA ILE A 59 0.75 25.28 26.10
C ILE A 59 1.47 24.21 25.27
N MET A 60 2.00 23.19 25.91
CA MET A 60 2.63 22.05 25.23
C MET A 60 1.59 21.31 24.34
N GLU A 61 0.38 21.11 24.81
CA GLU A 61 -0.70 20.49 24.03
C GLU A 61 -1.02 21.30 22.78
N GLU A 62 -1.13 22.62 22.90
CA GLU A 62 -1.41 23.54 21.77
C GLU A 62 -0.26 23.51 20.74
N LEU A 63 0.98 23.59 21.18
CA LEU A 63 2.15 23.53 20.30
C LEU A 63 2.26 22.21 19.54
N ILE A 64 1.95 21.10 20.20
CA ILE A 64 1.93 19.79 19.55
C ILE A 64 0.80 19.70 18.52
N ALA A 65 -0.38 20.21 18.84
CA ALA A 65 -1.51 20.22 17.93
C ALA A 65 -1.19 21.05 16.67
N GLU A 66 -0.64 22.25 16.86
CA GLU A 66 -0.21 23.15 15.77
C GLU A 66 0.89 22.48 14.91
N ALA A 67 1.87 21.84 15.54
CA ALA A 67 2.93 21.14 14.83
C ALA A 67 2.37 19.99 13.98
N LEU A 68 1.45 19.18 14.52
CA LEU A 68 0.84 18.06 13.80
C LEU A 68 -0.02 18.52 12.63
N GLU A 69 -0.68 19.65 12.73
CA GLU A 69 -1.54 20.20 11.67
C GLU A 69 -0.71 20.81 10.53
N ASN A 70 0.35 21.54 10.86
CA ASN A 70 1.06 22.37 9.90
C ASN A 70 2.37 21.76 9.38
N ASN A 71 2.79 20.59 9.87
CA ASN A 71 4.07 19.99 9.47
C ASN A 71 3.98 19.36 8.06
N PRO A 72 4.80 19.83 7.09
CA PRO A 72 4.82 19.24 5.74
C PRO A 72 5.24 17.76 5.71
N GLY A 73 6.02 17.30 6.68
CA GLY A 73 6.42 15.90 6.80
C GLY A 73 5.24 14.99 7.11
N ILE A 74 4.32 15.44 7.96
CA ILE A 74 3.07 14.72 8.26
C ILE A 74 2.16 14.68 7.03
N GLN A 75 2.05 15.79 6.30
CA GLN A 75 1.29 15.83 5.04
C GLN A 75 1.89 14.88 4.01
N ALA A 76 3.20 14.83 3.87
CA ALA A 76 3.89 13.89 3.00
C ALA A 76 3.69 12.42 3.42
N ALA A 77 3.71 12.13 4.73
CA ALA A 77 3.44 10.80 5.25
C ALA A 77 1.98 10.36 4.97
N ASN A 78 1.01 11.26 5.14
CA ASN A 78 -0.39 10.99 4.77
C ASN A 78 -0.55 10.72 3.26
N ALA A 79 0.13 11.49 2.41
CA ALA A 79 0.11 11.27 0.96
C ALA A 79 0.69 9.91 0.56
N ARG A 80 1.66 9.36 1.32
CA ARG A 80 2.17 7.99 1.11
C ARG A 80 1.13 6.93 1.43
N VAL A 81 0.33 7.12 2.48
CA VAL A 81 -0.81 6.25 2.79
C VAL A 81 -1.82 6.24 1.65
N ASP A 82 -2.15 7.42 1.11
CA ASP A 82 -3.07 7.52 -0.03
C ASP A 82 -2.50 6.84 -1.28
N ALA A 83 -1.20 6.96 -1.53
CA ALA A 83 -0.53 6.26 -2.63
C ALA A 83 -0.54 4.74 -2.43
N ALA A 84 -0.29 4.24 -1.21
CA ALA A 84 -0.35 2.81 -0.90
C ALA A 84 -1.78 2.28 -1.08
N ARG A 85 -2.79 3.03 -0.63
CA ARG A 85 -4.22 2.69 -0.82
C ARG A 85 -4.59 2.62 -2.30
N ALA A 86 -4.13 3.57 -3.10
CA ALA A 86 -4.34 3.56 -4.55
C ALA A 86 -3.65 2.36 -5.22
N THR A 87 -2.45 1.98 -4.74
CA THR A 87 -1.72 0.80 -5.22
C THR A 87 -2.46 -0.49 -4.88
N ALA A 88 -2.98 -0.64 -3.67
CA ALA A 88 -3.79 -1.79 -3.27
C ALA A 88 -5.06 -1.89 -4.13
N ALA A 89 -5.77 -0.77 -4.35
CA ALA A 89 -6.93 -0.72 -5.21
C ALA A 89 -6.61 -1.07 -6.67
N ALA A 90 -5.50 -0.58 -7.22
CA ALA A 90 -5.04 -0.91 -8.57
C ALA A 90 -4.66 -2.40 -8.70
N THR A 91 -4.04 -2.98 -7.68
CA THR A 91 -3.71 -4.40 -7.63
C THR A 91 -4.97 -5.25 -7.60
N TYR A 92 -5.97 -4.86 -6.80
CA TYR A 92 -7.29 -5.50 -6.81
C TYR A 92 -7.94 -5.41 -8.20
N GLY A 93 -7.89 -4.26 -8.87
CA GLY A 93 -8.42 -4.08 -10.22
C GLY A 93 -7.84 -5.07 -11.24
N ARG A 94 -6.58 -5.48 -11.08
CA ARG A 94 -5.93 -6.48 -11.95
C ARG A 94 -6.44 -7.90 -11.75
N SER A 95 -7.10 -8.21 -10.65
CA SER A 95 -7.73 -9.51 -10.40
C SER A 95 -9.07 -9.67 -11.12
N LEU A 96 -9.64 -8.57 -11.58
CA LEU A 96 -10.93 -8.53 -12.27
C LEU A 96 -10.77 -8.69 -13.78
N PRO A 97 -11.82 -9.17 -14.49
CA PRO A 97 -11.84 -9.15 -15.94
C PRO A 97 -11.67 -7.73 -16.50
N SER A 98 -10.76 -7.56 -17.45
CA SER A 98 -10.59 -6.31 -18.19
C SER A 98 -11.42 -6.33 -19.45
N LEU A 99 -12.11 -5.23 -19.75
CA LEU A 99 -12.87 -5.01 -20.98
C LEU A 99 -12.34 -3.78 -21.69
N SER A 100 -11.95 -3.95 -22.95
CA SER A 100 -11.52 -2.85 -23.80
C SER A 100 -12.37 -2.74 -25.05
N ALA A 101 -12.69 -1.52 -25.44
CA ALA A 101 -13.35 -1.21 -26.71
C ALA A 101 -12.35 -0.51 -27.62
N SER A 102 -12.32 -0.90 -28.88
CA SER A 102 -11.47 -0.28 -29.91
C SER A 102 -12.29 0.09 -31.13
N GLY A 103 -11.97 1.25 -31.72
CA GLY A 103 -12.52 1.69 -33.00
C GLY A 103 -11.40 2.19 -33.90
N SER A 104 -11.41 1.82 -35.15
CA SER A 104 -10.48 2.33 -36.12
C SER A 104 -11.19 2.68 -37.42
N ALA A 105 -10.73 3.75 -38.06
CA ALA A 105 -11.08 4.12 -39.42
C ALA A 105 -9.78 4.17 -40.26
N THR A 106 -9.75 3.45 -41.38
CA THR A 106 -8.57 3.38 -42.23
C THR A 106 -8.97 3.79 -43.65
N GLY A 107 -8.37 4.86 -44.11
CA GLY A 107 -8.47 5.29 -45.53
C GLY A 107 -7.24 4.80 -46.31
N THR A 108 -7.45 4.13 -47.42
CA THR A 108 -6.39 3.71 -48.33
C THR A 108 -6.64 4.30 -49.69
N SER A 109 -5.64 5.00 -50.21
CA SER A 109 -5.63 5.50 -51.61
C SER A 109 -4.49 4.80 -52.34
N SER A 110 -4.80 4.14 -53.43
CA SER A 110 -3.83 3.44 -54.26
C SER A 110 -3.94 3.94 -55.69
N ALA A 111 -2.80 4.23 -56.32
CA ALA A 111 -2.71 4.63 -57.73
C ALA A 111 -1.92 3.55 -58.48
N PHE A 112 -2.51 3.04 -59.56
CA PHE A 112 -1.91 2.02 -60.41
C PHE A 112 -1.81 2.55 -61.84
N ASP A 113 -0.66 2.33 -62.49
CA ASP A 113 -0.50 2.57 -63.90
C ASP A 113 -1.22 1.46 -64.67
N ASN A 114 -2.18 1.84 -65.49
CA ASN A 114 -2.91 0.90 -66.34
C ASN A 114 -2.20 0.76 -67.68
N ASN A 115 -1.27 0.00 -67.95
CA ASN A 115 -0.54 -0.36 -69.16
C ASN A 115 -0.96 0.35 -70.49
N SER A 116 -1.94 1.25 -70.46
CA SER A 116 -2.49 2.06 -71.52
C SER A 116 -2.11 3.55 -71.40
N GLY A 117 -1.16 3.87 -70.50
CA GLY A 117 -0.65 5.23 -70.28
C GLY A 117 -1.53 6.12 -69.39
N GLY A 118 -2.44 5.52 -68.60
CA GLY A 118 -3.29 6.21 -67.64
C GLY A 118 -3.09 5.73 -66.19
N ILE A 119 -3.31 6.60 -65.19
CA ILE A 119 -3.28 6.27 -63.78
C ILE A 119 -4.71 6.03 -63.29
N THR A 120 -4.96 4.83 -62.77
CA THR A 120 -6.21 4.51 -62.10
C THR A 120 -5.99 4.69 -60.59
N ARG A 121 -6.83 5.50 -59.92
CA ARG A 121 -6.82 5.72 -58.49
C ARG A 121 -8.01 4.97 -57.86
N THR A 122 -7.73 4.24 -56.80
CA THR A 122 -8.74 3.54 -56.01
C THR A 122 -8.65 4.01 -54.57
N ASP A 123 -9.73 4.56 -54.06
CA ASP A 123 -9.87 4.99 -52.69
C ASP A 123 -10.80 4.00 -51.93
N SER A 124 -10.38 3.57 -50.78
CA SER A 124 -11.22 2.72 -49.92
C SER A 124 -11.20 3.25 -48.50
N LEU A 125 -12.34 3.17 -47.81
CA LEU A 125 -12.50 3.54 -46.42
C LEU A 125 -13.04 2.35 -45.66
N GLY A 126 -12.30 1.88 -44.65
CA GLY A 126 -12.65 0.76 -43.79
C GLY A 126 -12.89 1.23 -42.38
N TYR A 127 -13.94 0.74 -41.73
CA TYR A 127 -14.23 0.95 -40.34
C TYR A 127 -14.17 -0.40 -39.59
N ARG A 128 -13.60 -0.38 -38.37
CA ARG A 128 -13.57 -1.55 -37.51
C ARG A 128 -13.94 -1.12 -36.09
N ILE A 129 -14.86 -1.86 -35.48
CA ILE A 129 -15.19 -1.72 -34.06
C ILE A 129 -14.97 -3.10 -33.45
N GLY A 130 -14.33 -3.13 -32.28
CA GLY A 130 -14.05 -4.38 -31.56
C GLY A 130 -14.20 -4.19 -30.07
N LEU A 131 -14.66 -5.24 -29.41
CA LEU A 131 -14.63 -5.41 -27.97
C LEU A 131 -13.70 -6.58 -27.64
N ASN A 132 -12.82 -6.39 -26.69
CA ASN A 132 -11.94 -7.45 -26.20
C ASN A 132 -12.09 -7.56 -24.68
N ALA A 133 -12.32 -8.79 -24.19
CA ALA A 133 -12.34 -9.11 -22.77
C ALA A 133 -11.18 -10.06 -22.47
N SER A 134 -10.43 -9.79 -21.40
CA SER A 134 -9.36 -10.66 -20.94
C SER A 134 -9.41 -10.81 -19.42
N TRP A 135 -9.17 -12.03 -18.95
CA TRP A 135 -9.13 -12.35 -17.53
C TRP A 135 -8.15 -13.51 -17.29
N GLU A 136 -7.42 -13.44 -16.19
CA GLU A 136 -6.50 -14.48 -15.75
C GLU A 136 -7.09 -15.21 -14.53
N ALA A 137 -7.33 -16.51 -14.67
CA ALA A 137 -7.74 -17.36 -13.55
C ALA A 137 -6.52 -17.62 -12.64
N ASP A 138 -6.63 -17.28 -11.36
CA ASP A 138 -5.51 -17.43 -10.39
C ASP A 138 -5.43 -18.85 -9.84
N LEU A 139 -4.99 -19.78 -10.69
CA LEU A 139 -4.90 -21.21 -10.33
C LEU A 139 -3.78 -21.48 -9.30
N TRP A 140 -2.74 -20.66 -9.28
CA TRP A 140 -1.54 -20.84 -8.46
C TRP A 140 -1.44 -19.85 -7.30
N GLY A 141 -2.42 -18.99 -7.13
CA GLY A 141 -2.47 -17.99 -6.06
C GLY A 141 -1.52 -16.80 -6.24
N ARG A 142 -0.96 -16.60 -7.43
CA ARG A 142 -0.04 -15.50 -7.73
C ARG A 142 -0.69 -14.14 -7.55
N ILE A 143 -1.91 -13.98 -8.06
CA ILE A 143 -2.67 -12.73 -7.96
C ILE A 143 -3.10 -12.51 -6.51
N GLY A 144 -3.62 -13.56 -5.85
CA GLY A 144 -4.02 -13.51 -4.43
C GLY A 144 -2.85 -13.14 -3.51
N ALA A 145 -1.66 -13.72 -3.73
CA ALA A 145 -0.46 -13.35 -2.98
C ALA A 145 -0.07 -11.88 -3.21
N GLY A 146 -0.19 -11.40 -4.46
CA GLY A 146 0.06 -9.99 -4.78
C GLY A 146 -0.92 -9.03 -4.10
N LEU A 147 -2.20 -9.41 -3.96
CA LEU A 147 -3.19 -8.64 -3.20
C LEU A 147 -2.82 -8.57 -1.72
N SER A 148 -2.51 -9.72 -1.10
CA SER A 148 -2.11 -9.77 0.30
C SER A 148 -0.84 -8.94 0.58
N ALA A 149 0.12 -8.92 -0.34
CA ALA A 149 1.31 -8.08 -0.24
C ALA A 149 0.94 -6.58 -0.29
N ALA A 150 0.09 -6.17 -1.24
CA ALA A 150 -0.33 -4.77 -1.36
C ALA A 150 -1.16 -4.28 -0.15
N ASP A 151 -1.97 -5.15 0.45
CA ASP A 151 -2.70 -4.85 1.68
C ASP A 151 -1.73 -4.72 2.87
N ALA A 152 -0.72 -5.58 2.96
CA ALA A 152 0.32 -5.47 4.00
C ALA A 152 1.14 -4.18 3.86
N ASP A 153 1.47 -3.76 2.64
CA ASP A 153 2.17 -2.50 2.36
C ASP A 153 1.31 -1.29 2.76
N LEU A 154 -0.02 -1.35 2.57
CA LEU A 154 -0.93 -0.31 3.06
C LEU A 154 -0.90 -0.22 4.59
N VAL A 155 -1.03 -1.35 5.29
CA VAL A 155 -0.97 -1.39 6.77
C VAL A 155 0.37 -0.88 7.28
N ALA A 156 1.49 -1.23 6.64
CA ALA A 156 2.80 -0.71 6.96
C ALA A 156 2.88 0.82 6.79
N SER A 157 2.34 1.35 5.71
CA SER A 157 2.30 2.79 5.45
C SER A 157 1.45 3.55 6.48
N GLU A 158 0.34 2.97 6.94
CA GLU A 158 -0.50 3.53 8.02
C GLU A 158 0.25 3.53 9.37
N ALA A 159 1.00 2.46 9.65
CA ALA A 159 1.85 2.40 10.85
C ALA A 159 2.98 3.43 10.82
N ASP A 160 3.62 3.63 9.66
CA ASP A 160 4.66 4.65 9.45
C ASP A 160 4.10 6.07 9.63
N PHE A 161 2.90 6.32 9.17
CA PHE A 161 2.21 7.59 9.40
C PHE A 161 1.97 7.83 10.90
N ALA A 162 1.45 6.82 11.61
CA ALA A 162 1.24 6.92 13.06
C ALA A 162 2.56 7.14 13.82
N ALA A 163 3.62 6.43 13.45
CA ALA A 163 4.97 6.62 14.02
C ALA A 163 5.53 8.02 13.75
N SER A 164 5.30 8.57 12.56
CA SER A 164 5.72 9.93 12.21
C SER A 164 5.03 10.98 13.06
N ARG A 165 3.72 10.82 13.32
CA ARG A 165 2.95 11.70 14.21
C ARG A 165 3.45 11.62 15.65
N LEU A 166 3.69 10.42 16.15
CA LEU A 166 4.22 10.21 17.51
C LEU A 166 5.60 10.84 17.66
N SER A 167 6.46 10.64 16.68
CA SER A 167 7.82 11.20 16.69
C SER A 167 7.82 12.74 16.67
N LEU A 168 6.96 13.36 15.86
CA LEU A 168 6.82 14.80 15.83
C LEU A 168 6.30 15.33 17.16
N ALA A 169 5.26 14.71 17.72
CA ALA A 169 4.71 15.11 19.02
C ALA A 169 5.76 15.02 20.13
N ALA A 170 6.51 13.91 20.18
CA ALA A 170 7.58 13.73 21.16
C ALA A 170 8.71 14.76 21.02
N ASN A 171 9.15 15.03 19.79
CA ASN A 171 10.19 16.03 19.53
C ASN A 171 9.73 17.44 19.89
N THR A 172 8.48 17.79 19.63
CA THR A 172 7.90 19.08 20.03
C THR A 172 7.83 19.21 21.55
N ALA A 173 7.41 18.15 22.26
CA ALA A 173 7.40 18.13 23.73
C ALA A 173 8.80 18.30 24.31
N ILE A 174 9.80 17.58 23.78
CA ILE A 174 11.21 17.70 24.22
C ILE A 174 11.73 19.13 24.00
N ALA A 175 11.44 19.72 22.85
CA ALA A 175 11.84 21.09 22.54
C ALA A 175 11.22 22.11 23.51
N TRP A 176 9.92 21.96 23.81
CA TRP A 176 9.21 22.80 24.78
C TRP A 176 9.79 22.69 26.19
N ILE A 177 10.01 21.46 26.68
CA ILE A 177 10.61 21.21 28.00
C ILE A 177 12.02 21.83 28.06
N SER A 178 12.83 21.65 27.02
CA SER A 178 14.18 22.21 26.96
C SER A 178 14.18 23.75 26.96
N LEU A 179 13.23 24.35 26.25
CA LEU A 179 13.07 25.81 26.27
C LEU A 179 12.66 26.29 27.67
N SER A 180 11.68 25.63 28.29
CA SER A 180 11.20 25.97 29.62
C SER A 180 12.30 25.86 30.69
N ASP A 181 13.18 24.85 30.55
CA ASP A 181 14.33 24.67 31.44
C ASP A 181 15.39 25.80 31.22
N ALA A 182 15.69 26.12 30.00
CA ALA A 182 16.65 27.21 29.68
C ALA A 182 16.17 28.56 30.24
N VAL A 183 14.89 28.89 30.10
CA VAL A 183 14.31 30.13 30.68
C VAL A 183 14.40 30.16 32.20
N ARG A 184 14.15 29.00 32.86
CA ARG A 184 14.30 28.90 34.33
C ARG A 184 15.75 29.05 34.77
N GLN A 185 16.71 28.47 34.03
CA GLN A 185 18.12 28.59 34.33
C GLN A 185 18.61 30.05 34.18
N GLU A 186 18.14 30.75 33.15
CA GLU A 186 18.43 32.19 32.99
C GLU A 186 17.93 33.00 34.20
N ALA A 187 16.68 32.81 34.60
CA ALA A 187 16.09 33.51 35.75
C ALA A 187 16.76 33.19 37.09
N LEU A 188 17.46 32.04 37.21
CA LEU A 188 18.22 31.69 38.40
C LEU A 188 19.63 32.31 38.41
N ALA A 189 20.16 32.71 37.25
CA ALA A 189 21.49 33.29 37.10
C ALA A 189 21.50 34.83 37.30
N GLU A 190 20.35 35.49 37.27
CA GLU A 190 20.11 36.89 37.55
C GLU A 190 19.89 37.13 39.07
#